data_cff590bfc3ac827528d814e90cefb659
#
_entry.id   cff590bfc3ac827528d814e90cefb659
#
_cell.length_a   1.000
_cell.length_b   1.000
_cell.length_c   1.000
_cell.angle_alpha   90.00
_cell.angle_beta   90.00
_cell.angle_gamma   90.00
#
_symmetry.space_group_name_H-M   'P 1'
#
loop_
_entity.id
_entity.type
_entity.pdbx_description
1 polymer ?
#
loop_
_entity_poly.entity_id
_entity_poly.type
_entity_poly.pdbx_seq_one_letter_code
_entity_poly.pdbx_strand_id
1 'polypeptide(L)'
;ELEYKYSGDKGVKIFGYTENMYEWMKSSSVLITKAGGVTISEALASNIPLILFNPVPGQEMENARYFKKHNMAKIAENQEEVLKYVEQLLSKDDIEMMKINMMKNYLPKASYNICEDIMSYLDSI
;
A
#
# COMPACT_ATOMS: atom_id res chain seq x y z
N GLU A 1 6.32 -23.94 6.70
CA GLU A 1 6.61 -23.59 8.12
C GLU A 1 5.49 -22.73 8.73
N LEU A 2 5.13 -21.59 8.12
CA LEU A 2 4.02 -20.73 8.59
C LEU A 2 2.67 -21.44 8.55
N GLU A 3 2.38 -22.19 7.49
CA GLU A 3 1.14 -22.97 7.37
C GLU A 3 1.00 -23.95 8.53
N TYR A 4 2.07 -24.63 8.89
CA TYR A 4 2.09 -25.55 10.04
C TYR A 4 1.86 -24.81 11.36
N LYS A 5 2.55 -23.69 11.56
CA LYS A 5 2.46 -22.88 12.79
C LYS A 5 1.05 -22.38 13.06
N TYR A 6 0.31 -22.00 12.03
CA TYR A 6 -1.04 -21.42 12.15
C TYR A 6 -2.17 -22.34 11.67
N SER A 7 -1.89 -23.62 11.46
CA SER A 7 -2.86 -24.59 10.92
C SER A 7 -4.15 -24.75 11.76
N GLY A 8 -4.08 -24.46 13.06
CA GLY A 8 -5.24 -24.51 13.96
C GLY A 8 -5.95 -23.18 14.19
N ASP A 9 -5.44 -22.08 13.64
CA ASP A 9 -6.02 -20.75 13.84
C ASP A 9 -6.98 -20.41 12.70
N LYS A 10 -8.28 -20.37 13.02
CA LYS A 10 -9.35 -20.05 12.05
C LYS A 10 -9.33 -18.59 11.60
N GLY A 11 -8.66 -17.72 12.34
CA GLY A 11 -8.52 -16.29 12.02
C GLY A 11 -7.35 -15.99 11.07
N VAL A 12 -6.46 -16.96 10.83
CA VAL A 12 -5.28 -16.79 9.99
C VAL A 12 -5.39 -17.64 8.72
N LYS A 13 -5.16 -17.03 7.59
CA LYS A 13 -5.05 -17.71 6.29
C LYS A 13 -3.67 -17.46 5.70
N ILE A 14 -2.98 -18.53 5.35
CA ILE A 14 -1.66 -18.45 4.72
C ILE A 14 -1.81 -18.77 3.23
N PHE A 15 -1.31 -17.88 2.41
CA PHE A 15 -1.28 -18.06 0.96
C PHE A 15 0.18 -18.06 0.49
N GLY A 16 0.49 -18.88 -0.50
CA GLY A 16 1.70 -18.72 -1.29
C GLY A 16 1.53 -17.60 -2.30
N TYR A 17 1.80 -17.89 -3.57
CA TYR A 17 1.48 -16.94 -4.65
C TYR A 17 -0.03 -16.82 -4.86
N THR A 18 -0.53 -15.60 -5.07
CA THR A 18 -1.93 -15.35 -5.41
C THR A 18 -2.05 -14.43 -6.62
N GLU A 19 -2.92 -14.78 -7.54
CA GLU A 19 -3.27 -13.95 -8.70
C GLU A 19 -4.35 -12.91 -8.35
N ASN A 20 -5.01 -13.07 -7.19
CA ASN A 20 -6.15 -12.25 -6.77
C ASN A 20 -5.76 -11.17 -5.74
N MET A 21 -4.54 -10.65 -5.79
CA MET A 21 -4.05 -9.67 -4.81
C MET A 21 -4.94 -8.41 -4.73
N TYR A 22 -5.40 -7.93 -5.87
CA TYR A 22 -6.29 -6.76 -5.93
C TYR A 22 -7.61 -6.99 -5.16
N GLU A 23 -8.24 -8.15 -5.31
CA GLU A 23 -9.46 -8.49 -4.58
C GLU A 23 -9.21 -8.59 -3.08
N TRP A 24 -8.09 -9.17 -2.67
CA TRP A 24 -7.68 -9.21 -1.27
C TRP A 24 -7.45 -7.81 -0.71
N MET A 25 -6.79 -6.93 -1.45
CA MET A 25 -6.58 -5.54 -1.03
C MET A 25 -7.91 -4.80 -0.88
N LYS A 26 -8.83 -4.95 -1.82
CA LYS A 26 -10.16 -4.30 -1.76
C LYS A 26 -11.01 -4.76 -0.58
N SER A 27 -10.89 -6.01 -0.18
CA SER A 27 -11.65 -6.59 0.93
C SER A 27 -10.99 -6.43 2.30
N SER A 28 -9.76 -5.94 2.34
CA SER A 28 -8.99 -5.78 3.57
C SER A 28 -9.10 -4.37 4.13
N SER A 29 -8.96 -4.24 5.46
CA SER A 29 -9.01 -2.94 6.14
C SER A 29 -7.67 -2.22 6.15
N VAL A 30 -6.58 -2.96 6.23
CA VAL A 30 -5.20 -2.44 6.31
C VAL A 30 -4.26 -3.41 5.60
N LEU A 31 -3.29 -2.87 4.89
CA LEU A 31 -2.20 -3.62 4.28
C LEU A 31 -0.89 -3.32 5.00
N ILE A 32 -0.20 -4.36 5.44
CA ILE A 32 1.14 -4.26 6.01
C ILE A 32 2.12 -4.83 4.97
N THR A 33 3.03 -4.01 4.48
CA THR A 33 3.92 -4.41 3.39
C THR A 33 5.21 -3.61 3.38
N LYS A 34 6.14 -3.99 2.53
CA LYS A 34 7.30 -3.17 2.20
C LYS A 34 6.93 -2.05 1.23
N ALA A 35 7.74 -1.00 1.16
CA ALA A 35 7.50 0.17 0.32
C ALA A 35 7.94 -0.02 -1.15
N GLY A 36 7.73 -1.20 -1.71
CA GLY A 36 8.00 -1.48 -3.13
C GLY A 36 7.03 -0.75 -4.06
N GLY A 37 7.54 -0.17 -5.15
CA GLY A 37 6.78 0.72 -6.04
C GLY A 37 5.49 0.09 -6.59
N VAL A 38 5.54 -1.15 -7.03
CA VAL A 38 4.36 -1.85 -7.58
C VAL A 38 3.30 -2.06 -6.51
N THR A 39 3.68 -2.58 -5.35
CA THR A 39 2.74 -2.88 -4.27
C THR A 39 2.06 -1.63 -3.72
N ILE A 40 2.79 -0.54 -3.51
CA ILE A 40 2.20 0.71 -3.02
C ILE A 40 1.29 1.36 -4.07
N SER A 41 1.61 1.22 -5.35
CA SER A 41 0.74 1.70 -6.44
C SER A 41 -0.56 0.91 -6.50
N GLU A 42 -0.51 -0.41 -6.35
CA GLU A 42 -1.69 -1.27 -6.27
C GLU A 42 -2.54 -0.95 -5.04
N ALA A 43 -1.89 -0.71 -3.90
CA ALA A 43 -2.57 -0.30 -2.67
C ALA A 43 -3.28 1.05 -2.82
N LEU A 44 -2.63 2.00 -3.48
CA LEU A 44 -3.23 3.31 -3.79
C LEU A 44 -4.46 3.14 -4.69
N ALA A 45 -4.36 2.33 -5.74
CA ALA A 45 -5.49 2.03 -6.63
C ALA A 45 -6.65 1.32 -5.92
N SER A 46 -6.34 0.49 -4.92
CA SER A 46 -7.34 -0.23 -4.11
C SER A 46 -7.87 0.61 -2.94
N ASN A 47 -7.31 1.79 -2.72
CA ASN A 47 -7.63 2.68 -1.61
C ASN A 47 -7.55 1.99 -0.22
N ILE A 48 -6.54 1.15 -0.03
CA ILE A 48 -6.32 0.43 1.23
C ILE A 48 -5.28 1.15 2.10
N PRO A 49 -5.60 1.47 3.36
CA PRO A 49 -4.64 2.06 4.31
C PRO A 49 -3.38 1.21 4.48
N LEU A 50 -2.24 1.88 4.56
CA LEU A 50 -0.91 1.27 4.51
C LEU A 50 -0.14 1.42 5.82
N ILE A 51 0.50 0.32 6.23
CA ILE A 51 1.63 0.32 7.15
C ILE A 51 2.84 -0.21 6.39
N LEU A 52 3.84 0.64 6.19
CA LEU A 52 5.08 0.30 5.50
C LEU A 52 6.11 -0.15 6.54
N PHE A 53 6.49 -1.43 6.46
CA PHE A 53 7.35 -2.06 7.45
C PHE A 53 8.82 -2.00 7.03
N ASN A 54 9.65 -1.44 7.91
CA ASN A 54 11.10 -1.44 7.85
C ASN A 54 11.66 -1.15 6.43
N PRO A 55 11.33 0.02 5.84
CA PRO A 55 11.81 0.36 4.51
C PRO A 55 13.33 0.47 4.49
N VAL A 56 13.97 -0.17 3.51
CA VAL A 56 15.42 -0.11 3.34
C VAL A 56 15.85 1.21 2.71
N PRO A 57 17.06 1.71 3.00
CA PRO A 57 17.59 2.91 2.36
C PRO A 57 17.54 2.84 0.83
N GLY A 58 17.28 3.98 0.19
CA GLY A 58 17.12 4.10 -1.25
C GLY A 58 15.68 4.30 -1.66
N GLN A 59 15.25 3.67 -2.75
CA GLN A 59 13.92 3.89 -3.34
C GLN A 59 12.76 3.52 -2.40
N GLU A 60 12.87 2.44 -1.64
CA GLU A 60 11.84 2.08 -0.65
C GLU A 60 11.65 3.17 0.41
N MET A 61 12.74 3.69 0.94
CA MET A 61 12.68 4.75 1.96
C MET A 61 12.10 6.05 1.39
N GLU A 62 12.44 6.39 0.16
CA GLU A 62 11.88 7.56 -0.51
C GLU A 62 10.38 7.41 -0.77
N ASN A 63 9.96 6.25 -1.25
CA ASN A 63 8.54 5.92 -1.40
C ASN A 63 7.80 6.03 -0.07
N ALA A 64 8.36 5.44 0.99
CA ALA A 64 7.77 5.46 2.32
C ALA A 64 7.63 6.89 2.86
N ARG A 65 8.65 7.71 2.71
CA ARG A 65 8.62 9.12 3.13
C ARG A 65 7.57 9.93 2.38
N TYR A 66 7.43 9.72 1.07
CA TYR A 66 6.42 10.36 0.25
C TYR A 66 5.01 10.01 0.75
N PHE A 67 4.73 8.73 0.94
CA PHE A 67 3.43 8.27 1.44
C PHE A 67 3.13 8.77 2.85
N LYS A 68 4.13 8.77 3.74
CA LYS A 68 3.99 9.31 5.10
C LYS A 68 3.72 10.82 5.08
N LYS A 69 4.46 11.58 4.28
CA LYS A 69 4.30 13.03 4.15
C LYS A 69 2.90 13.43 3.71
N HIS A 70 2.28 12.64 2.84
CA HIS A 70 0.91 12.86 2.37
C HIS A 70 -0.16 12.16 3.19
N ASN A 71 0.19 11.63 4.37
CA ASN A 71 -0.71 10.89 5.25
C ASN A 71 -1.45 9.73 4.57
N MET A 72 -0.75 9.02 3.68
CA MET A 72 -1.24 7.84 2.98
C MET A 72 -0.72 6.54 3.56
N ALA A 73 0.26 6.60 4.46
CA ALA A 73 0.83 5.44 5.13
C ALA A 73 1.42 5.79 6.49
N LYS A 74 1.54 4.78 7.34
CA LYS A 74 2.40 4.79 8.53
C LYS A 74 3.68 4.03 8.23
N ILE A 75 4.80 4.43 8.83
CA ILE A 75 6.07 3.70 8.75
C ILE A 75 6.34 3.05 10.10
N ALA A 76 6.50 1.73 10.12
CA ALA A 76 6.83 0.95 11.31
C ALA A 76 8.23 0.33 11.17
N GLU A 77 9.07 0.49 12.18
CA GLU A 77 10.44 -0.05 12.20
C GLU A 77 10.52 -1.41 12.91
N ASN A 78 9.52 -1.74 13.72
CA ASN A 78 9.46 -2.96 14.51
C ASN A 78 8.02 -3.46 14.68
N GLN A 79 7.88 -4.65 15.25
CA GLN A 79 6.57 -5.29 15.42
C GLN A 79 5.65 -4.52 16.40
N GLU A 80 6.20 -3.91 17.43
CA GLU A 80 5.41 -3.12 18.40
C GLU A 80 4.75 -1.91 17.72
N GLU A 81 5.50 -1.23 16.85
CA GLU A 81 4.96 -0.13 16.05
C GLU A 81 3.90 -0.59 15.07
N VAL A 82 4.06 -1.76 14.44
CA VAL A 82 3.03 -2.34 13.58
C VAL A 82 1.73 -2.52 14.34
N LEU A 83 1.77 -3.16 15.51
CA LEU A 83 0.58 -3.37 16.34
C LEU A 83 -0.06 -2.07 16.77
N LYS A 84 0.73 -1.12 17.23
CA LYS A 84 0.27 0.23 17.60
C LYS A 84 -0.45 0.91 16.44
N TYR A 85 0.12 0.88 15.23
CA TYR A 85 -0.49 1.52 14.07
C TYR A 85 -1.72 0.78 13.57
N VAL A 86 -1.76 -0.55 13.66
CA VAL A 86 -2.99 -1.31 13.37
C VAL A 86 -4.12 -0.87 14.29
N GLU A 87 -3.86 -0.79 15.59
CA GLU A 87 -4.86 -0.32 16.57
C GLU A 87 -5.33 1.11 16.26
N GLN A 88 -4.41 2.01 15.95
CA GLN A 88 -4.74 3.39 15.57
C GLN A 88 -5.58 3.46 14.29
N LEU A 89 -5.22 2.69 13.27
CA LEU A 89 -5.95 2.68 12.00
C LEU A 89 -7.32 2.02 12.08
N LEU A 90 -7.52 1.09 13.00
CA LEU A 90 -8.84 0.49 13.22
C LEU A 90 -9.80 1.44 13.95
N SER A 91 -9.32 2.55 14.50
CA SER A 91 -10.19 3.65 14.88
C SER A 91 -10.70 4.35 13.62
N LYS A 92 -12.01 4.59 13.53
CA LYS A 92 -12.70 4.99 12.28
C LYS A 92 -12.14 6.25 11.62
N ASP A 93 -11.75 7.24 12.41
CA ASP A 93 -11.36 8.55 11.88
C ASP A 93 -10.03 8.51 11.13
N ASP A 94 -9.05 7.78 11.63
CA ASP A 94 -7.72 7.68 11.00
C ASP A 94 -7.76 6.92 9.67
N ILE A 95 -8.56 5.87 9.57
CA ILE A 95 -8.77 5.13 8.31
C ILE A 95 -9.40 6.02 7.25
N GLU A 96 -10.45 6.75 7.58
CA GLU A 96 -11.16 7.60 6.62
C GLU A 96 -10.27 8.72 6.08
N MET A 97 -9.50 9.38 6.96
CA MET A 97 -8.56 10.42 6.55
C MET A 97 -7.48 9.90 5.62
N MET A 98 -6.92 8.74 5.92
CA MET A 98 -5.92 8.12 5.07
C MET A 98 -6.48 7.76 3.69
N LYS A 99 -7.68 7.21 3.63
CA LYS A 99 -8.38 6.89 2.37
C LYS A 99 -8.66 8.14 1.53
N ILE A 100 -9.08 9.23 2.15
CA ILE A 100 -9.30 10.51 1.46
C ILE A 100 -8.00 11.03 0.85
N ASN A 101 -6.90 10.98 1.61
CA ASN A 101 -5.59 11.41 1.11
C ASN A 101 -5.09 10.53 -0.04
N MET A 102 -5.31 9.22 0.03
CA MET A 102 -4.99 8.29 -1.04
C MET A 102 -5.79 8.58 -2.31
N MET A 103 -7.07 8.85 -2.20
CA MET A 103 -7.92 9.22 -3.35
C MET A 103 -7.45 10.51 -4.02
N LYS A 104 -7.03 11.51 -3.25
CA LYS A 104 -6.51 12.78 -3.79
C LYS A 104 -5.21 12.60 -4.58
N ASN A 105 -4.41 11.60 -4.24
CA ASN A 105 -3.11 11.33 -4.86
C ASN A 105 -3.16 10.22 -5.92
N TYR A 106 -4.31 9.59 -6.12
CA TYR A 106 -4.47 8.54 -7.13
C TYR A 106 -4.71 9.13 -8.51
N LEU A 107 -3.87 8.73 -9.47
CA LEU A 107 -3.95 9.12 -10.88
C LEU A 107 -4.24 7.88 -11.74
N PRO A 108 -5.53 7.52 -11.94
CA PRO A 108 -5.89 6.26 -12.60
C PRO A 108 -5.46 6.17 -14.06
N LYS A 109 -5.20 7.31 -14.70
CA LYS A 109 -4.76 7.39 -16.09
C LYS A 109 -3.30 7.82 -16.25
N ALA A 110 -2.48 7.67 -15.21
CA ALA A 110 -1.08 8.11 -15.25
C ALA A 110 -0.31 7.51 -16.44
N SER A 111 -0.43 6.21 -16.68
CA SER A 111 0.21 5.54 -17.82
C SER A 111 -0.30 6.04 -19.17
N TYR A 112 -1.60 6.29 -19.28
CA TYR A 112 -2.21 6.86 -20.49
C TYR A 112 -1.69 8.26 -20.77
N ASN A 113 -1.65 9.12 -19.74
CA ASN A 113 -1.14 10.49 -19.87
C ASN A 113 0.33 10.51 -20.30
N ILE A 114 1.16 9.62 -19.77
CA ILE A 114 2.58 9.49 -20.17
C ILE A 114 2.67 9.07 -21.64
N CYS A 115 1.86 8.12 -22.10
CA CYS A 115 1.83 7.71 -23.50
C CYS A 115 1.37 8.85 -24.41
N GLU A 116 0.35 9.63 -24.05
CA GLU A 116 -0.09 10.80 -24.81
C GLU A 116 1.01 11.86 -24.91
N ASP A 117 1.71 12.14 -23.81
CA ASP A 117 2.82 13.11 -23.80
C ASP A 117 3.95 12.66 -24.74
N ILE A 118 4.31 11.37 -24.73
CA ILE A 118 5.32 10.81 -25.64
C ILE A 118 4.87 10.93 -27.10
N MET A 119 3.63 10.55 -27.41
CA MET A 119 3.09 10.65 -28.76
C MET A 119 3.05 12.10 -29.26
N SER A 120 2.60 13.03 -28.43
CA SER A 120 2.60 14.47 -28.74
C SER A 120 4.01 14.99 -29.03
N TYR A 121 4.99 14.56 -28.25
CA TYR A 121 6.40 14.91 -28.48
C TYR A 121 6.91 14.38 -29.81
N LEU A 122 6.61 13.13 -30.14
CA LEU A 122 7.01 12.50 -31.42
C LEU A 122 6.36 13.19 -32.62
N ASP A 123 5.10 13.59 -32.52
CA ASP A 123 4.37 14.30 -33.57
C ASP A 123 4.90 15.73 -33.80
N SER A 124 5.57 16.31 -32.81
CA SER A 124 6.17 17.66 -32.88
C SER A 124 7.54 17.70 -33.56
N ILE A 125 8.17 16.56 -33.73
CA ILE A 125 9.47 16.40 -34.40
C ILE A 125 9.25 16.29 -35.90
#